data_41113b3878a1aae0cc40d0208e3b35c3
#
_entry.id   41113b3878a1aae0cc40d0208e3b35c3
#
_cell.length_a   1.000
_cell.length_b   1.000
_cell.length_c   1.000
_cell.angle_alpha   90.00
_cell.angle_beta   90.00
_cell.angle_gamma   90.00
#
_symmetry.space_group_name_H-M   'P 1'
#
loop_
_entity.id
_entity.type
_entity.pdbx_description
1 polymer ?
#
loop_
_entity_poly.entity_id
_entity_poly.type
_entity_poly.pdbx_seq_one_letter_code
_entity_poly.pdbx_strand_id
1 'polypeptide(L)'
;VLVRPIGPLQINNSLGKQVGEVMFNENQAGVFPNGSREFDLQWIGDSVGFGRYEAILSAGYGGEGAKKTMSSTVTFWVLPYNIILPALGILAFILLVTVIGVRMYIKRTLAQMNAGRRLVRRKGQQNSSMNLLLIVTVLIVIALFLLIMLVLFA
;
A
#
# COMPACT_ATOMS: atom_id res chain seq x y z
N VAL A 1 -43.66 -12.91 -1.80
CA VAL A 1 -43.78 -11.43 -1.67
C VAL A 1 -42.49 -10.81 -2.12
N LEU A 2 -42.53 -9.80 -3.02
CA LEU A 2 -41.38 -9.05 -3.48
C LEU A 2 -40.78 -8.25 -2.32
N VAL A 3 -39.46 -8.34 -2.13
CA VAL A 3 -38.74 -7.64 -1.07
C VAL A 3 -37.88 -6.54 -1.68
N ARG A 4 -37.84 -5.37 -1.07
CA ARG A 4 -37.04 -4.21 -1.49
C ARG A 4 -36.11 -3.79 -0.35
N PRO A 5 -34.97 -4.44 -0.19
CA PRO A 5 -34.02 -4.06 0.85
C PRO A 5 -33.42 -2.70 0.52
N ILE A 6 -33.37 -1.80 1.50
CA ILE A 6 -32.73 -0.48 1.40
C ILE A 6 -32.06 -0.14 2.71
N GLY A 7 -30.92 0.54 2.62
CA GLY A 7 -30.21 0.99 3.81
C GLY A 7 -28.80 1.52 3.52
N PRO A 8 -28.12 2.08 4.52
CA PRO A 8 -26.78 2.59 4.37
C PRO A 8 -25.74 1.44 4.33
N LEU A 9 -24.77 1.60 3.46
CA LEU A 9 -23.49 0.89 3.45
C LEU A 9 -22.44 1.85 3.99
N GLN A 10 -22.01 1.65 5.22
CA GLN A 10 -20.99 2.45 5.89
C GLN A 10 -19.62 1.84 5.67
N ILE A 11 -18.63 2.68 5.37
CA ILE A 11 -17.26 2.25 5.13
C ILE A 11 -16.37 2.88 6.19
N ASN A 12 -15.74 2.03 6.98
CA ASN A 12 -14.85 2.41 8.06
C ASN A 12 -13.41 2.07 7.72
N ASN A 13 -12.47 2.89 8.17
CA ASN A 13 -11.04 2.58 8.06
C ASN A 13 -10.58 1.65 9.20
N SER A 14 -9.32 1.24 9.19
CA SER A 14 -8.71 0.38 10.23
C SER A 14 -8.77 0.95 11.65
N LEU A 15 -8.96 2.27 11.80
CA LEU A 15 -9.11 2.97 13.08
C LEU A 15 -10.56 3.06 13.54
N GLY A 16 -11.53 2.45 12.82
CA GLY A 16 -12.95 2.52 13.10
C GLY A 16 -13.61 3.86 12.74
N LYS A 17 -12.90 4.76 12.05
CA LYS A 17 -13.48 6.02 11.59
C LYS A 17 -14.24 5.79 10.29
N GLN A 18 -15.49 6.30 10.24
CA GLN A 18 -16.29 6.29 9.03
C GLN A 18 -15.66 7.24 7.99
N VAL A 19 -15.36 6.70 6.82
CA VAL A 19 -14.71 7.40 5.70
C VAL A 19 -15.62 7.52 4.48
N GLY A 20 -16.77 6.85 4.51
CA GLY A 20 -17.77 6.95 3.45
C GLY A 20 -19.07 6.28 3.82
N GLU A 21 -20.11 6.68 3.12
CA GLU A 21 -21.43 6.08 3.19
C GLU A 21 -22.04 6.06 1.79
N VAL A 22 -22.60 4.93 1.41
CA VAL A 22 -23.27 4.75 0.13
C VAL A 22 -24.63 4.14 0.40
N MET A 23 -25.68 4.66 -0.22
CA MET A 23 -27.01 4.08 -0.09
C MET A 23 -27.13 2.79 -0.91
N PHE A 24 -27.41 1.69 -0.23
CA PHE A 24 -27.67 0.41 -0.88
C PHE A 24 -29.09 0.40 -1.45
N ASN A 25 -29.21 0.02 -2.73
CA ASN A 25 -30.49 -0.12 -3.45
C ASN A 25 -31.38 1.14 -3.39
N GLU A 26 -30.79 2.32 -3.66
CA GLU A 26 -31.49 3.60 -3.67
C GLU A 26 -32.72 3.57 -4.60
N ASN A 27 -32.63 2.88 -5.73
CA ASN A 27 -33.71 2.72 -6.71
C ASN A 27 -34.82 1.74 -6.24
N GLN A 28 -34.73 1.21 -5.03
CA GLN A 28 -35.72 0.28 -4.45
C GLN A 28 -36.03 -0.92 -5.36
N ALA A 29 -35.02 -1.43 -6.05
CA ALA A 29 -35.16 -2.57 -6.91
C ALA A 29 -35.59 -3.80 -6.10
N GLY A 30 -36.60 -4.51 -6.59
CA GLY A 30 -37.16 -5.68 -5.91
C GLY A 30 -36.34 -6.94 -6.12
N VAL A 31 -36.33 -7.79 -5.09
CA VAL A 31 -35.78 -9.14 -5.14
C VAL A 31 -36.94 -10.13 -4.98
N PHE A 32 -37.06 -11.07 -5.90
CA PHE A 32 -38.10 -12.10 -5.86
C PHE A 32 -37.76 -13.19 -4.83
N PRO A 33 -38.77 -13.91 -4.31
CA PRO A 33 -38.54 -15.06 -3.46
C PRO A 33 -37.68 -16.09 -4.19
N ASN A 34 -36.69 -16.63 -3.50
CA ASN A 34 -35.71 -17.59 -4.06
C ASN A 34 -34.85 -17.05 -5.23
N GLY A 35 -34.90 -15.72 -5.49
CA GLY A 35 -34.04 -15.08 -6.48
C GLY A 35 -32.84 -14.40 -5.81
N SER A 36 -31.79 -14.20 -6.57
CA SER A 36 -30.62 -13.39 -6.23
C SER A 36 -30.57 -12.17 -7.15
N ARG A 37 -30.07 -11.06 -6.64
CA ARG A 37 -29.83 -9.84 -7.40
C ARG A 37 -28.49 -9.23 -6.98
N GLU A 38 -27.70 -8.90 -7.96
CA GLU A 38 -26.43 -8.19 -7.76
C GLU A 38 -26.65 -6.68 -7.85
N PHE A 39 -25.95 -5.95 -6.99
CA PHE A 39 -25.96 -4.49 -6.95
C PHE A 39 -24.53 -3.98 -7.03
N ASP A 40 -24.23 -3.23 -8.07
CA ASP A 40 -22.95 -2.58 -8.23
C ASP A 40 -22.99 -1.22 -7.50
N LEU A 41 -22.19 -1.10 -6.45
CA LEU A 41 -22.06 0.12 -5.67
C LEU A 41 -20.68 0.72 -5.90
N GLN A 42 -20.65 2.00 -6.23
CA GLN A 42 -19.41 2.74 -6.36
C GLN A 42 -19.22 3.65 -5.16
N TRP A 43 -18.11 3.48 -4.49
CA TRP A 43 -17.67 4.38 -3.45
C TRP A 43 -16.57 5.29 -3.99
N ILE A 44 -16.85 6.60 -4.01
CA ILE A 44 -15.90 7.65 -4.38
C ILE A 44 -15.48 8.31 -3.07
N GLY A 45 -14.39 7.84 -2.47
CA GLY A 45 -13.84 8.43 -1.24
C GLY A 45 -12.85 9.54 -1.54
N ASP A 46 -13.04 10.71 -0.95
CA ASP A 46 -12.16 11.87 -1.14
C ASP A 46 -10.76 11.69 -0.51
N SER A 47 -10.60 10.73 0.39
CA SER A 47 -9.33 10.42 1.07
C SER A 47 -9.18 8.92 1.32
N VAL A 48 -9.11 8.16 0.24
CA VAL A 48 -8.86 6.73 0.35
C VAL A 48 -7.37 6.51 0.61
N GLY A 49 -7.01 6.28 1.88
CA GLY A 49 -5.67 5.93 2.28
C GLY A 49 -5.34 4.46 2.01
N PHE A 50 -4.10 4.10 2.21
CA PHE A 50 -3.67 2.70 2.23
C PHE A 50 -4.18 2.02 3.51
N GLY A 51 -4.72 0.81 3.40
CA GLY A 51 -5.04 0.03 4.58
C GLY A 51 -6.23 -0.90 4.44
N ARG A 52 -6.59 -1.46 5.58
CA ARG A 52 -7.76 -2.33 5.73
C ARG A 52 -8.99 -1.47 5.97
N TYR A 53 -10.04 -1.75 5.22
CA TYR A 53 -11.35 -1.13 5.35
C TYR A 53 -12.40 -2.17 5.69
N GLU A 54 -13.46 -1.72 6.32
CA GLU A 54 -14.61 -2.51 6.69
C GLU A 54 -15.87 -1.85 6.14
N ALA A 55 -16.61 -2.59 5.32
CA ALA A 55 -17.92 -2.16 4.81
C ALA A 55 -19.01 -2.85 5.61
N ILE A 56 -19.88 -2.07 6.23
CA ILE A 56 -20.99 -2.53 7.08
C ILE A 56 -22.29 -2.13 6.38
N LEU A 57 -22.99 -3.13 5.87
CA LEU A 57 -24.32 -2.96 5.31
C LEU A 57 -25.37 -3.12 6.42
N SER A 58 -26.24 -2.13 6.55
CA SER A 58 -27.41 -2.20 7.42
C SER A 58 -28.66 -1.90 6.59
N ALA A 59 -29.35 -2.95 6.13
CA ALA A 59 -30.51 -2.78 5.27
C ALA A 59 -31.80 -3.26 5.96
N GLY A 60 -32.87 -2.49 5.74
CA GLY A 60 -34.21 -2.84 6.16
C GLY A 60 -35.05 -3.33 5.00
N TYR A 61 -35.89 -4.31 5.24
CA TYR A 61 -36.87 -4.83 4.26
C TYR A 61 -38.19 -5.22 4.94
N GLY A 62 -39.25 -5.28 4.14
CA GLY A 62 -40.61 -5.62 4.62
C GLY A 62 -41.61 -4.53 4.35
N GLY A 63 -42.90 -4.81 4.54
CA GLY A 63 -44.00 -3.86 4.42
C GLY A 63 -44.27 -3.07 5.73
N GLU A 64 -45.20 -2.11 5.65
CA GLU A 64 -45.66 -1.35 6.81
C GLU A 64 -46.21 -2.32 7.87
N GLY A 65 -45.52 -2.42 9.01
CA GLY A 65 -45.92 -3.27 10.15
C GLY A 65 -44.97 -4.46 10.42
N ALA A 66 -44.10 -4.87 9.50
CA ALA A 66 -43.16 -5.98 9.69
C ALA A 66 -41.78 -5.68 9.08
N LYS A 67 -41.15 -4.59 9.51
CA LYS A 67 -39.78 -4.26 9.07
C LYS A 67 -38.79 -5.24 9.70
N LYS A 68 -38.06 -5.96 8.84
CA LYS A 68 -36.94 -6.80 9.23
C LYS A 68 -35.65 -6.10 8.83
N THR A 69 -34.63 -6.22 9.66
CA THR A 69 -33.30 -5.68 9.41
C THR A 69 -32.33 -6.81 9.09
N MET A 70 -31.42 -6.56 8.17
CA MET A 70 -30.28 -7.41 7.90
C MET A 70 -29.01 -6.57 8.01
N SER A 71 -27.95 -7.14 8.57
CA SER A 71 -26.64 -6.54 8.55
C SER A 71 -25.61 -7.53 8.03
N SER A 72 -24.66 -7.01 7.30
CA SER A 72 -23.53 -7.80 6.78
C SER A 72 -22.29 -6.95 6.81
N THR A 73 -21.17 -7.57 7.14
CA THR A 73 -19.88 -6.88 7.26
C THR A 73 -18.87 -7.58 6.37
N VAL A 74 -18.16 -6.81 5.54
CA VAL A 74 -17.11 -7.31 4.66
C VAL A 74 -15.86 -6.46 4.87
N THR A 75 -14.71 -7.12 4.99
CA THR A 75 -13.42 -6.45 5.08
C THR A 75 -12.66 -6.57 3.76
N PHE A 76 -12.02 -5.48 3.34
CA PHE A 76 -11.23 -5.43 2.13
C PHE A 76 -10.01 -4.54 2.30
N TRP A 77 -9.02 -4.71 1.42
CA TRP A 77 -7.80 -3.91 1.41
C TRP A 77 -7.82 -2.92 0.25
N VAL A 78 -7.45 -1.69 0.54
CA VAL A 78 -7.27 -0.65 -0.47
C VAL A 78 -5.79 -0.39 -0.64
N LEU A 79 -5.31 -0.50 -1.88
CA LEU A 79 -3.94 -0.29 -2.27
C LEU A 79 -3.88 0.87 -3.27
N PRO A 80 -3.41 2.07 -2.87
CA PRO A 80 -3.29 3.20 -3.78
C PRO A 80 -2.09 3.00 -4.71
N TYR A 81 -2.26 2.30 -5.79
CA TYR A 81 -1.23 2.03 -6.80
C TYR A 81 -0.55 3.30 -7.33
N ASN A 82 -1.30 4.40 -7.38
CA ASN A 82 -0.80 5.71 -7.82
C ASN A 82 0.33 6.26 -6.92
N ILE A 83 0.40 5.82 -5.66
CA ILE A 83 1.44 6.23 -4.72
C ILE A 83 2.53 5.15 -4.63
N ILE A 84 2.14 3.88 -4.61
CA ILE A 84 3.06 2.75 -4.46
C ILE A 84 4.00 2.64 -5.66
N LEU A 85 3.49 2.77 -6.88
CA LEU A 85 4.27 2.60 -8.09
C LEU A 85 5.41 3.63 -8.23
N PRO A 86 5.18 4.95 -8.09
CA PRO A 86 6.25 5.93 -8.12
C PRO A 86 7.23 5.80 -6.94
N ALA A 87 6.75 5.45 -5.74
CA ALA A 87 7.63 5.22 -4.59
C ALA A 87 8.61 4.07 -4.84
N LEU A 88 8.12 2.98 -5.42
CA LEU A 88 8.94 1.82 -5.80
C LEU A 88 9.93 2.16 -6.91
N GLY A 89 9.52 3.00 -7.87
CA GLY A 89 10.39 3.53 -8.92
C GLY A 89 11.55 4.38 -8.39
N ILE A 90 11.26 5.28 -7.45
CA ILE A 90 12.27 6.12 -6.80
C ILE A 90 13.25 5.24 -6.01
N LEU A 91 12.77 4.25 -5.27
CA LEU A 91 13.61 3.33 -4.52
C LEU A 91 14.55 2.54 -5.44
N ALA A 92 14.03 2.00 -6.53
CA ALA A 92 14.82 1.28 -7.53
C ALA A 92 15.88 2.18 -8.19
N PHE A 93 15.54 3.43 -8.47
CA PHE A 93 16.48 4.41 -9.04
C PHE A 93 17.62 4.72 -8.07
N ILE A 94 17.33 4.95 -6.78
CA ILE A 94 18.35 5.19 -5.76
C ILE A 94 19.29 3.98 -5.64
N LEU A 95 18.77 2.76 -5.62
CA LEU A 95 19.56 1.54 -5.60
C LEU A 95 20.49 1.44 -6.82
N LEU A 96 19.97 1.73 -8.01
CA LEU A 96 20.76 1.67 -9.24
C LEU A 96 21.90 2.70 -9.23
N VAL A 97 21.60 3.96 -8.87
CA VAL A 97 22.61 5.02 -8.75
C VAL A 97 23.69 4.65 -7.73
N THR A 98 23.31 4.07 -6.62
CA THR A 98 24.24 3.63 -5.58
C THR A 98 25.16 2.52 -6.09
N VAL A 99 24.62 1.50 -6.75
CA VAL A 99 25.41 0.40 -7.32
C VAL A 99 26.40 0.91 -8.38
N ILE A 100 25.95 1.83 -9.25
CA ILE A 100 26.81 2.43 -10.28
C ILE A 100 27.91 3.27 -9.61
N GLY A 101 27.56 4.11 -8.64
CA GLY A 101 28.50 4.96 -7.90
C GLY A 101 29.60 4.14 -7.21
N VAL A 102 29.20 3.09 -6.52
CA VAL A 102 30.14 2.17 -5.85
C VAL A 102 31.07 1.48 -6.89
N ARG A 103 30.52 1.00 -8.02
CA ARG A 103 31.32 0.39 -9.08
C ARG A 103 32.33 1.38 -9.70
N MET A 104 31.89 2.62 -9.95
CA MET A 104 32.79 3.66 -10.48
C MET A 104 33.89 4.04 -9.48
N TYR A 105 33.54 4.19 -8.21
CA TYR A 105 34.49 4.46 -7.14
C TYR A 105 35.56 3.36 -7.05
N ILE A 106 35.16 2.10 -7.03
CA ILE A 106 36.07 0.94 -6.99
C ILE A 106 37.00 0.96 -8.20
N LYS A 107 36.47 1.17 -9.44
CA LYS A 107 37.26 1.24 -10.64
C LYS A 107 38.30 2.36 -10.60
N ARG A 108 37.92 3.56 -10.12
CA ARG A 108 38.86 4.70 -10.01
C ARG A 108 39.96 4.44 -8.99
N THR A 109 39.61 3.90 -7.82
CA THR A 109 40.59 3.57 -6.77
C THR A 109 41.56 2.50 -7.20
N LEU A 110 41.11 1.45 -7.94
CA LEU A 110 41.98 0.43 -8.49
C LEU A 110 42.88 0.96 -9.61
N ALA A 111 42.39 1.88 -10.44
CA ALA A 111 43.19 2.50 -11.49
C ALA A 111 44.30 3.38 -10.89
N GLN A 112 44.03 4.14 -9.83
CA GLN A 112 45.03 4.94 -9.14
C GLN A 112 46.12 4.08 -8.47
N MET A 113 45.76 2.95 -7.89
CA MET A 113 46.70 2.03 -7.28
C MET A 113 47.59 1.29 -8.34
N ASN A 114 47.06 1.04 -9.52
CA ASN A 114 47.85 0.45 -10.61
C ASN A 114 48.83 1.44 -11.29
N ALA A 115 48.52 2.74 -11.26
CA ALA A 115 49.40 3.79 -11.83
C ALA A 115 50.62 4.11 -10.94
N GLY A 116 50.61 3.73 -9.64
CA GLY A 116 51.69 4.02 -8.69
C GLY A 116 52.52 2.79 -8.27
N ARG A 117 52.71 1.79 -9.13
CA ARG A 117 53.44 0.57 -8.76
C ARG A 117 54.95 0.79 -8.62
N ARG A 118 55.40 1.03 -7.41
CA ARG A 118 56.61 0.35 -6.88
C ARG A 118 56.19 -0.43 -5.63
N LEU A 119 56.56 -1.69 -5.66
CA LEU A 119 56.20 -2.77 -4.79
C LEU A 119 56.37 -2.44 -3.29
N VAL A 120 55.27 -2.34 -2.54
CA VAL A 120 55.23 -2.77 -1.15
C VAL A 120 53.89 -3.47 -0.89
N ARG A 121 53.98 -4.76 -0.73
CA ARG A 121 52.90 -5.69 -0.39
C ARG A 121 52.45 -5.42 1.06
N ARG A 122 51.48 -4.54 1.25
CA ARG A 122 50.76 -4.45 2.50
C ARG A 122 49.35 -5.07 2.35
N LYS A 123 49.34 -6.37 2.60
CA LYS A 123 48.15 -7.18 2.66
C LYS A 123 47.47 -6.88 4.01
N GLY A 124 46.28 -6.34 4.00
CA GLY A 124 45.44 -6.43 5.22
C GLY A 124 44.47 -5.30 5.57
N GLN A 125 44.52 -4.12 4.93
CA GLN A 125 43.69 -3.00 5.44
C GLN A 125 42.64 -2.45 4.47
N GLN A 126 42.50 -3.03 3.29
CA GLN A 126 41.69 -2.45 2.22
C GLN A 126 40.25 -2.98 2.16
N ASN A 127 39.94 -4.07 2.84
CA ASN A 127 38.59 -4.65 2.83
C ASN A 127 37.65 -3.98 3.86
N SER A 128 38.21 -3.34 4.90
CA SER A 128 37.41 -2.78 5.99
C SER A 128 36.61 -1.53 5.56
N SER A 129 37.27 -0.59 4.87
CA SER A 129 36.58 0.65 4.43
C SER A 129 35.54 0.40 3.34
N MET A 130 35.78 -0.57 2.45
CA MET A 130 34.87 -0.93 1.37
C MET A 130 33.64 -1.65 1.90
N ASN A 131 33.82 -2.53 2.87
CA ASN A 131 32.72 -3.19 3.57
C ASN A 131 31.90 -2.18 4.40
N LEU A 132 32.57 -1.23 5.05
CA LEU A 132 31.91 -0.20 5.83
C LEU A 132 31.05 0.71 4.95
N LEU A 133 31.54 1.13 3.79
CA LEU A 133 30.80 1.93 2.82
C LEU A 133 29.58 1.17 2.27
N LEU A 134 29.75 -0.12 1.98
CA LEU A 134 28.64 -1.00 1.56
C LEU A 134 27.58 -1.14 2.65
N ILE A 135 28.00 -1.36 3.90
CA ILE A 135 27.10 -1.47 5.06
C ILE A 135 26.33 -0.16 5.27
N VAL A 136 27.01 1.00 5.24
CA VAL A 136 26.37 2.30 5.40
C VAL A 136 25.35 2.55 4.28
N THR A 137 25.67 2.20 3.05
CA THR A 137 24.74 2.35 1.92
C THR A 137 23.50 1.48 2.09
N VAL A 138 23.68 0.22 2.50
CA VAL A 138 22.55 -0.70 2.76
C VAL A 138 21.69 -0.18 3.92
N LEU A 139 22.31 0.34 4.99
CA LEU A 139 21.57 0.94 6.11
C LEU A 139 20.76 2.16 5.70
N ILE A 140 21.32 3.05 4.85
CA ILE A 140 20.59 4.21 4.32
C ILE A 140 19.39 3.76 3.50
N VAL A 141 19.55 2.76 2.65
CA VAL A 141 18.44 2.22 1.83
C VAL A 141 17.35 1.60 2.70
N ILE A 142 17.73 0.85 3.73
CA ILE A 142 16.78 0.27 4.69
C ILE A 142 16.06 1.38 5.47
N ALA A 143 16.78 2.39 5.95
CA ALA A 143 16.19 3.51 6.67
C ALA A 143 15.20 4.30 5.81
N LEU A 144 15.53 4.54 4.54
CA LEU A 144 14.65 5.19 3.57
C LEU A 144 13.40 4.35 3.27
N PHE A 145 13.57 3.04 3.15
CA PHE A 145 12.46 2.12 2.97
C PHE A 145 11.51 2.11 4.18
N LEU A 146 12.07 2.07 5.41
CA LEU A 146 11.28 2.14 6.64
C LEU A 146 10.56 3.49 6.78
N LEU A 147 11.20 4.59 6.38
CA LEU A 147 10.59 5.91 6.41
C LEU A 147 9.42 6.02 5.43
N ILE A 148 9.57 5.46 4.22
CA ILE A 148 8.48 5.39 3.24
C ILE A 148 7.33 4.53 3.79
N MET A 149 7.65 3.38 4.42
CA MET A 149 6.66 2.53 5.06
C MET A 149 5.93 3.26 6.18
N LEU A 150 6.65 4.01 7.03
CA LEU A 150 6.06 4.78 8.11
C LEU A 150 5.11 5.86 7.59
N VAL A 151 5.48 6.57 6.52
CA VAL A 151 4.61 7.58 5.89
C VAL A 151 3.38 6.95 5.21
N LEU A 152 3.52 5.73 4.70
CA LEU A 152 2.39 5.01 4.07
C LEU A 152 1.43 4.41 5.10
N PHE A 153 1.91 4.11 6.31
CA PHE A 153 1.11 3.48 7.37
C PHE A 153 0.67 4.46 8.48
N ALA A 154 1.17 5.70 8.49
CA ALA A 154 0.71 6.76 9.37
C ALA A 154 -0.50 7.48 8.78
#